data_2566ee476108f607f4ee10780fc75195
#
_entry.id   2566ee476108f607f4ee10780fc75195
#
_cell.length_a   1.000
_cell.length_b   1.000
_cell.length_c   1.000
_cell.angle_alpha   90.00
_cell.angle_beta   90.00
_cell.angle_gamma   90.00
#
_symmetry.space_group_name_H-M   'P 1'
#
loop_
_entity.id
_entity.type
_entity.pdbx_description
1 polymer ?
#
loop_
_entity_poly.entity_id
_entity_poly.type
_entity_poly.pdbx_seq_one_letter_code
_entity_poly.pdbx_strand_id
1 'polypeptide(L)'
;MKIKYETLLPFYHWLWRFWRERRWARFREWMQPTTKDRLLDVGGCPSDWLGRGDLIGSVDMINLDAYPIPQAPGSPEMRSFKGDGRALEFGDHAYDIVYSNSVIEHVGTWEDQQAFAAEARRVGRALWVQTPAYSCPVEPHYLGLFIHWFPPAWHVRVARWTSVVGLTGAADLHSIARDTRLLTKREFKLLFPDCEIWTERLFILFPKSYVALRRP
;
A
#
# COMPACT_ATOMS: atom_id res chain seq x y z
N MET A 1 31.00 14.71 1.28
CA MET A 1 30.90 13.34 1.83
C MET A 1 29.56 12.77 1.35
N LYS A 2 29.52 11.86 0.37
CA LYS A 2 28.28 11.23 -0.08
C LYS A 2 27.91 10.16 0.96
N ILE A 3 26.80 10.35 1.64
CA ILE A 3 26.23 9.31 2.51
C ILE A 3 25.82 8.15 1.60
N LYS A 4 26.34 6.96 1.83
CA LYS A 4 25.94 5.78 1.05
C LYS A 4 24.53 5.38 1.49
N TYR A 5 23.62 5.17 0.54
CA TYR A 5 22.25 4.69 0.77
C TYR A 5 22.22 3.46 1.69
N GLU A 6 23.14 2.52 1.47
CA GLU A 6 23.32 1.30 2.25
C GLU A 6 23.52 1.54 3.75
N THR A 7 24.05 2.69 4.16
CA THR A 7 24.27 3.03 5.57
C THR A 7 22.95 3.42 6.28
N LEU A 8 21.99 3.98 5.56
CA LEU A 8 20.70 4.41 6.10
C LEU A 8 19.61 3.32 5.98
N LEU A 9 19.78 2.38 5.04
CA LEU A 9 18.83 1.28 4.79
C LEU A 9 18.43 0.50 6.03
N PRO A 10 19.36 0.04 6.93
CA PRO A 10 18.97 -0.76 8.08
C PRO A 10 18.01 -0.02 9.03
N PHE A 11 18.21 1.29 9.22
CA PHE A 11 17.33 2.12 10.04
C PHE A 11 15.95 2.27 9.41
N TYR A 12 15.87 2.52 8.10
CA TYR A 12 14.59 2.61 7.39
C TYR A 12 13.85 1.27 7.37
N HIS A 13 14.55 0.15 7.14
CA HIS A 13 13.97 -1.18 7.20
C HIS A 13 13.43 -1.51 8.59
N TRP A 14 14.15 -1.16 9.65
CA TRP A 14 13.69 -1.33 11.02
C TRP A 14 12.43 -0.50 11.30
N LEU A 15 12.42 0.78 10.91
CA LEU A 15 11.28 1.67 11.10
C LEU A 15 10.05 1.19 10.31
N TRP A 16 10.23 0.78 9.04
CA TRP A 16 9.15 0.26 8.22
C TRP A 16 8.61 -1.06 8.73
N ARG A 17 9.50 -1.96 9.21
CA ARG A 17 9.09 -3.21 9.83
C ARG A 17 8.23 -2.97 11.07
N PHE A 18 8.62 -2.03 11.94
CA PHE A 18 7.84 -1.64 13.10
C PHE A 18 6.40 -1.21 12.73
N TRP A 19 6.26 -0.33 11.72
CA TRP A 19 4.95 0.13 11.27
C TRP A 19 4.16 -0.98 10.58
N ARG A 20 4.81 -1.84 9.81
CA ARG A 20 4.20 -2.99 9.15
C ARG A 20 3.63 -3.97 10.18
N GLU A 21 4.39 -4.33 11.21
CA GLU A 21 3.92 -5.23 12.28
C GLU A 21 2.74 -4.65 13.06
N ARG A 22 2.75 -3.35 13.38
CA ARG A 22 1.59 -2.68 14.00
C ARG A 22 0.35 -2.74 13.10
N ARG A 23 0.51 -2.57 11.80
CA ARG A 23 -0.58 -2.64 10.83
C ARG A 23 -1.13 -4.07 10.73
N TRP A 24 -0.26 -5.07 10.73
CA TRP A 24 -0.66 -6.48 10.79
C TRP A 24 -1.43 -6.81 12.07
N ALA A 25 -1.00 -6.31 13.23
CA ALA A 25 -1.72 -6.49 14.48
C ALA A 25 -3.14 -5.90 14.41
N ARG A 26 -3.29 -4.70 13.82
CA ARG A 26 -4.60 -4.07 13.60
C ARG A 26 -5.45 -4.82 12.57
N PHE A 27 -4.85 -5.29 11.50
CA PHE A 27 -5.55 -6.11 10.52
C PHE A 27 -6.13 -7.37 11.19
N ARG A 28 -5.34 -8.10 11.96
CA ARG A 28 -5.81 -9.28 12.72
C ARG A 28 -6.94 -8.92 13.69
N GLU A 29 -6.75 -7.88 14.47
CA GLU A 29 -7.72 -7.46 15.51
C GLU A 29 -9.07 -7.05 14.90
N TRP A 30 -9.06 -6.30 13.80
CA TRP A 30 -10.26 -5.66 13.26
C TRP A 30 -10.94 -6.45 12.17
N MET A 31 -10.19 -7.13 11.32
CA MET A 31 -10.75 -7.93 10.25
C MET A 31 -11.04 -9.38 10.68
N GLN A 32 -10.40 -9.84 11.75
CA GLN A 32 -10.57 -11.18 12.32
C GLN A 32 -10.55 -12.30 11.24
N PRO A 33 -9.58 -12.28 10.32
CA PRO A 33 -9.53 -13.27 9.24
C PRO A 33 -9.37 -14.67 9.80
N THR A 34 -9.89 -15.65 9.05
CA THR A 34 -9.84 -17.08 9.41
C THR A 34 -9.21 -17.89 8.30
N THR A 35 -8.81 -19.12 8.63
CA THR A 35 -8.30 -20.08 7.64
C THR A 35 -9.34 -20.57 6.61
N LYS A 36 -10.59 -20.14 6.72
CA LYS A 36 -11.65 -20.41 5.73
C LYS A 36 -11.83 -19.27 4.74
N ASP A 37 -11.32 -18.09 5.05
CA ASP A 37 -11.50 -16.90 4.23
C ASP A 37 -10.57 -16.93 3.01
N ARG A 38 -11.09 -16.43 1.91
CA ARG A 38 -10.37 -16.16 0.68
C ARG A 38 -10.06 -14.67 0.60
N LEU A 39 -8.79 -14.36 0.47
CA LEU A 39 -8.32 -12.99 0.38
C LEU A 39 -7.79 -12.68 -1.02
N LEU A 40 -8.18 -11.54 -1.57
CA LEU A 40 -7.56 -10.95 -2.75
C LEU A 40 -6.61 -9.82 -2.31
N ASP A 41 -5.32 -9.98 -2.61
CA ASP A 41 -4.33 -8.92 -2.40
C ASP A 41 -4.07 -8.20 -3.73
N VAL A 42 -4.56 -6.97 -3.84
CA VAL A 42 -4.40 -6.17 -5.06
C VAL A 42 -3.11 -5.37 -4.96
N GLY A 43 -2.15 -5.71 -5.82
CA GLY A 43 -0.80 -5.14 -5.83
C GLY A 43 0.15 -5.75 -4.78
N GLY A 44 -0.22 -6.91 -4.22
CA GLY A 44 0.54 -7.56 -3.17
C GLY A 44 1.75 -8.36 -3.64
N CYS A 45 2.59 -8.73 -2.70
CA CYS A 45 3.80 -9.53 -2.92
C CYS A 45 3.73 -10.83 -2.11
N PRO A 46 4.12 -11.99 -2.67
CA PRO A 46 4.12 -13.26 -1.94
C PRO A 46 4.86 -13.23 -0.60
N SER A 47 5.93 -12.45 -0.49
CA SER A 47 6.72 -12.31 0.74
C SER A 47 5.92 -11.76 1.93
N ASP A 48 4.84 -11.05 1.69
CA ASP A 48 4.01 -10.47 2.76
C ASP A 48 3.13 -11.54 3.43
N TRP A 49 2.91 -12.68 2.77
CA TRP A 49 2.04 -13.75 3.22
C TRP A 49 2.77 -15.00 3.71
N LEU A 50 4.11 -15.07 3.52
CA LEU A 50 4.90 -16.21 3.97
C LEU A 50 4.75 -16.42 5.49
N GLY A 51 4.49 -17.69 5.88
CA GLY A 51 4.32 -18.07 7.29
C GLY A 51 3.03 -17.55 7.95
N ARG A 52 1.99 -17.18 7.17
CA ARG A 52 0.72 -16.66 7.68
C ARG A 52 -0.49 -17.55 7.41
N GLY A 53 -0.25 -18.83 7.17
CA GLY A 53 -1.32 -19.81 6.94
C GLY A 53 -2.21 -20.08 8.15
N ASP A 54 -1.78 -19.68 9.35
CA ASP A 54 -2.60 -19.65 10.55
C ASP A 54 -3.61 -18.51 10.59
N LEU A 55 -3.38 -17.47 9.78
CA LEU A 55 -4.18 -16.27 9.71
C LEU A 55 -5.27 -16.34 8.62
N ILE A 56 -4.93 -16.89 7.46
CA ILE A 56 -5.78 -16.88 6.26
C ILE A 56 -5.60 -18.17 5.48
N GLY A 57 -6.67 -18.73 4.91
CA GLY A 57 -6.62 -20.01 4.18
C GLY A 57 -6.03 -19.89 2.80
N SER A 58 -6.46 -18.89 2.03
CA SER A 58 -5.96 -18.66 0.68
C SER A 58 -5.79 -17.18 0.34
N VAL A 59 -4.75 -16.88 -0.44
CA VAL A 59 -4.43 -15.54 -0.92
C VAL A 59 -4.24 -15.58 -2.44
N ASP A 60 -5.11 -14.90 -3.14
CA ASP A 60 -4.96 -14.60 -4.55
C ASP A 60 -4.34 -13.21 -4.68
N MET A 61 -3.26 -13.07 -5.45
CA MET A 61 -2.58 -11.81 -5.69
C MET A 61 -2.77 -11.39 -7.15
N ILE A 62 -3.11 -10.12 -7.38
CA ILE A 62 -3.23 -9.56 -8.73
C ILE A 62 -2.27 -8.38 -8.89
N ASN A 63 -1.49 -8.40 -9.96
CA ASN A 63 -0.49 -7.39 -10.31
C ASN A 63 -0.43 -7.21 -11.82
N LEU A 64 0.18 -6.13 -12.31
CA LEU A 64 0.42 -5.92 -13.74
C LEU A 64 1.28 -7.02 -14.36
N ASP A 65 2.11 -7.70 -13.55
CA ASP A 65 2.80 -8.93 -13.90
C ASP A 65 2.69 -9.93 -12.74
N ALA A 66 2.47 -11.20 -13.07
CA ALA A 66 2.36 -12.25 -12.06
C ALA A 66 3.73 -12.56 -11.42
N TYR A 67 3.73 -12.80 -10.12
CA TYR A 67 4.92 -13.19 -9.37
C TYR A 67 5.02 -14.72 -9.25
N PRO A 68 6.26 -15.28 -9.27
CA PRO A 68 6.46 -16.66 -8.86
C PRO A 68 6.10 -16.83 -7.39
N ILE A 69 5.39 -17.92 -7.06
CA ILE A 69 4.99 -18.22 -5.69
C ILE A 69 6.04 -19.11 -5.05
N PRO A 70 6.74 -18.64 -4.01
CA PRO A 70 7.70 -19.48 -3.29
C PRO A 70 6.97 -20.52 -2.43
N GLN A 71 7.54 -21.72 -2.38
CA GLN A 71 7.07 -22.76 -1.45
C GLN A 71 7.68 -22.47 -0.07
N ALA A 72 6.83 -22.23 0.93
CA ALA A 72 7.28 -22.01 2.30
C ALA A 72 6.30 -22.64 3.30
N PRO A 73 6.81 -23.47 4.24
CA PRO A 73 5.98 -24.08 5.27
C PRO A 73 5.19 -23.04 6.09
N GLY A 74 3.96 -23.35 6.45
CA GLY A 74 3.10 -22.48 7.24
C GLY A 74 2.54 -21.27 6.49
N SER A 75 2.68 -21.23 5.16
CA SER A 75 2.07 -20.20 4.32
C SER A 75 0.64 -20.62 3.91
N PRO A 76 -0.26 -19.64 3.62
CA PRO A 76 -1.56 -19.94 3.01
C PRO A 76 -1.39 -20.52 1.61
N GLU A 77 -2.47 -21.08 1.05
CA GLU A 77 -2.50 -21.35 -0.39
C GLU A 77 -2.40 -20.03 -1.15
N MET A 78 -1.38 -19.88 -2.00
CA MET A 78 -1.13 -18.63 -2.73
C MET A 78 -1.21 -18.83 -4.24
N ARG A 79 -1.86 -17.90 -4.94
CA ARG A 79 -1.88 -17.82 -6.40
C ARG A 79 -1.59 -16.40 -6.83
N SER A 80 -0.91 -16.24 -7.96
CA SER A 80 -0.59 -14.92 -8.53
C SER A 80 -1.12 -14.83 -9.94
N PHE A 81 -1.82 -13.74 -10.22
CA PHE A 81 -2.44 -13.47 -11.51
C PHE A 81 -1.92 -12.18 -12.10
N LYS A 82 -1.81 -12.15 -13.42
CA LYS A 82 -1.64 -10.90 -14.15
C LYS A 82 -2.99 -10.23 -14.32
N GLY A 83 -3.10 -8.94 -14.00
CA GLY A 83 -4.32 -8.17 -14.18
C GLY A 83 -4.18 -6.74 -13.67
N ASP A 84 -5.24 -5.95 -13.87
CA ASP A 84 -5.30 -4.55 -13.47
C ASP A 84 -6.31 -4.39 -12.33
N GLY A 85 -5.87 -3.81 -11.21
CA GLY A 85 -6.75 -3.53 -10.06
C GLY A 85 -7.89 -2.55 -10.34
N ARG A 86 -7.85 -1.84 -11.49
CA ARG A 86 -8.89 -0.94 -11.97
C ARG A 86 -10.00 -1.65 -12.75
N ALA A 87 -9.79 -2.92 -13.12
CA ALA A 87 -10.73 -3.74 -13.90
C ALA A 87 -10.57 -5.22 -13.53
N LEU A 88 -11.07 -5.60 -12.35
CA LEU A 88 -10.93 -6.95 -11.81
C LEU A 88 -11.90 -7.93 -12.50
N GLU A 89 -11.37 -9.03 -13.04
CA GLU A 89 -12.14 -10.07 -13.72
C GLU A 89 -12.84 -11.05 -12.74
N PHE A 90 -13.25 -10.55 -11.57
CA PHE A 90 -13.96 -11.31 -10.55
C PHE A 90 -15.39 -10.79 -10.38
N GLY A 91 -16.30 -11.68 -10.01
CA GLY A 91 -17.68 -11.31 -9.70
C GLY A 91 -17.83 -10.49 -8.42
N ASP A 92 -19.00 -9.90 -8.19
CA ASP A 92 -19.31 -9.16 -6.99
C ASP A 92 -19.18 -10.06 -5.75
N HIS A 93 -18.52 -9.56 -4.71
CA HIS A 93 -18.29 -10.28 -3.46
C HIS A 93 -17.62 -11.66 -3.62
N ALA A 94 -16.77 -11.82 -4.65
CA ALA A 94 -16.07 -13.07 -4.92
C ALA A 94 -15.03 -13.43 -3.84
N TYR A 95 -14.59 -12.45 -3.05
CA TYR A 95 -13.64 -12.63 -1.96
C TYR A 95 -14.22 -12.15 -0.63
N ASP A 96 -13.86 -12.87 0.43
CA ASP A 96 -14.26 -12.50 1.79
C ASP A 96 -13.56 -11.21 2.20
N ILE A 97 -12.26 -11.07 1.86
CA ILE A 97 -11.46 -9.87 2.15
C ILE A 97 -10.73 -9.42 0.89
N VAL A 98 -10.83 -8.13 0.56
CA VAL A 98 -9.89 -7.46 -0.36
C VAL A 98 -8.91 -6.66 0.48
N TYR A 99 -7.62 -6.95 0.25
CA TYR A 99 -6.48 -6.28 0.88
C TYR A 99 -5.68 -5.54 -0.18
N SER A 100 -5.20 -4.35 0.13
CA SER A 100 -4.25 -3.63 -0.70
C SER A 100 -3.42 -2.69 0.17
N ASN A 101 -2.12 -2.63 -0.06
CA ASN A 101 -1.19 -1.88 0.78
C ASN A 101 -0.19 -1.08 -0.05
N SER A 102 -0.34 0.25 -0.06
CA SER A 102 0.50 1.19 -0.82
C SER A 102 0.50 0.89 -2.33
N VAL A 103 -0.69 0.86 -2.92
CA VAL A 103 -0.90 0.59 -4.35
C VAL A 103 -1.72 1.69 -5.01
N ILE A 104 -2.83 2.12 -4.39
CA ILE A 104 -3.76 3.09 -4.98
C ILE A 104 -3.11 4.41 -5.36
N GLU A 105 -2.02 4.81 -4.70
CA GLU A 105 -1.23 5.99 -5.06
C GLU A 105 -0.45 5.83 -6.37
N HIS A 106 -0.33 4.59 -6.89
CA HIS A 106 0.43 4.26 -8.11
C HIS A 106 -0.45 3.88 -9.31
N VAL A 107 -1.76 3.84 -9.15
CA VAL A 107 -2.65 3.39 -10.24
C VAL A 107 -2.87 4.43 -11.33
N GLY A 108 -2.39 5.68 -11.14
CA GLY A 108 -2.47 6.74 -12.16
C GLY A 108 -3.29 7.96 -11.72
N THR A 109 -4.27 8.36 -12.54
CA THR A 109 -5.09 9.56 -12.36
C THR A 109 -6.10 9.44 -11.22
N TRP A 110 -6.85 10.50 -10.94
CA TRP A 110 -7.99 10.45 -10.00
C TRP A 110 -9.06 9.46 -10.47
N GLU A 111 -9.34 9.43 -11.75
CA GLU A 111 -10.31 8.51 -12.38
C GLU A 111 -9.84 7.06 -12.27
N ASP A 112 -8.55 6.80 -12.42
CA ASP A 112 -7.95 5.48 -12.19
C ASP A 112 -8.08 5.05 -10.72
N GLN A 113 -7.87 5.96 -9.78
CA GLN A 113 -8.05 5.70 -8.35
C GLN A 113 -9.52 5.44 -7.99
N GLN A 114 -10.46 6.13 -8.67
CA GLN A 114 -11.89 5.87 -8.53
C GLN A 114 -12.26 4.46 -9.05
N ALA A 115 -11.75 4.08 -10.21
CA ALA A 115 -11.96 2.75 -10.79
C ALA A 115 -11.41 1.65 -9.86
N PHE A 116 -10.17 1.81 -9.37
CA PHE A 116 -9.56 0.89 -8.41
C PHE A 116 -10.40 0.74 -7.14
N ALA A 117 -10.83 1.85 -6.55
CA ALA A 117 -11.63 1.82 -5.33
C ALA A 117 -13.02 1.18 -5.54
N ALA A 118 -13.66 1.43 -6.70
CA ALA A 118 -14.92 0.82 -7.07
C ALA A 118 -14.80 -0.70 -7.21
N GLU A 119 -13.75 -1.19 -7.88
CA GLU A 119 -13.48 -2.61 -8.06
C GLU A 119 -13.16 -3.30 -6.74
N ALA A 120 -12.29 -2.72 -5.91
CA ALA A 120 -11.98 -3.28 -4.59
C ALA A 120 -13.26 -3.42 -3.73
N ARG A 121 -14.14 -2.42 -3.75
CA ARG A 121 -15.42 -2.43 -3.01
C ARG A 121 -16.42 -3.42 -3.58
N ARG A 122 -16.45 -3.60 -4.90
CA ARG A 122 -17.33 -4.53 -5.60
C ARG A 122 -16.97 -5.98 -5.34
N VAL A 123 -15.69 -6.30 -5.42
CA VAL A 123 -15.20 -7.68 -5.38
C VAL A 123 -15.10 -8.21 -3.93
N GLY A 124 -14.80 -7.36 -2.95
CA GLY A 124 -14.65 -7.74 -1.55
C GLY A 124 -15.94 -7.63 -0.73
N ARG A 125 -16.18 -8.59 0.17
CA ARG A 125 -17.16 -8.46 1.25
C ARG A 125 -16.65 -7.53 2.33
N ALA A 126 -15.42 -7.75 2.78
CA ALA A 126 -14.68 -6.90 3.69
C ALA A 126 -13.50 -6.24 2.97
N LEU A 127 -13.04 -5.10 3.48
CA LEU A 127 -11.99 -4.30 2.84
C LEU A 127 -10.93 -3.86 3.83
N TRP A 128 -9.67 -3.92 3.38
CA TRP A 128 -8.53 -3.28 4.00
C TRP A 128 -7.64 -2.65 2.92
N VAL A 129 -7.82 -1.37 2.66
CA VAL A 129 -7.02 -0.64 1.66
C VAL A 129 -6.24 0.46 2.35
N GLN A 130 -4.91 0.43 2.21
CA GLN A 130 -4.01 1.41 2.83
C GLN A 130 -3.29 2.23 1.79
N THR A 131 -3.07 3.52 2.08
CA THR A 131 -2.23 4.43 1.28
C THR A 131 -1.47 5.41 2.18
N PRO A 132 -0.27 5.89 1.80
CA PRO A 132 0.39 6.99 2.47
C PRO A 132 -0.48 8.25 2.49
N ALA A 133 -0.42 9.01 3.58
CA ALA A 133 -1.21 10.23 3.71
C ALA A 133 -0.51 11.41 3.02
N TYR A 134 -1.22 12.15 2.16
CA TYR A 134 -0.71 13.41 1.60
C TYR A 134 -0.25 14.40 2.66
N SER A 135 -0.91 14.42 3.83
CA SER A 135 -0.56 15.29 4.95
C SER A 135 0.64 14.81 5.80
N CYS A 136 1.26 13.67 5.43
CA CYS A 136 2.49 13.22 6.09
C CYS A 136 3.65 14.15 5.72
N PRO A 137 4.41 14.71 6.68
CA PRO A 137 5.56 15.54 6.34
C PRO A 137 6.69 14.77 5.66
N VAL A 138 6.76 13.45 5.89
CA VAL A 138 7.73 12.56 5.23
C VAL A 138 7.08 11.94 4.01
N GLU A 139 7.63 12.21 2.83
CA GLU A 139 7.21 11.55 1.59
C GLU A 139 7.98 10.24 1.44
N PRO A 140 7.29 9.08 1.50
CA PRO A 140 7.98 7.79 1.63
C PRO A 140 8.74 7.35 0.36
N HIS A 141 8.30 7.77 -0.84
CA HIS A 141 8.93 7.37 -2.10
C HIS A 141 10.25 8.10 -2.36
N TYR A 142 10.35 9.35 -1.91
CA TYR A 142 11.58 10.13 -1.96
C TYR A 142 12.45 9.93 -0.71
N LEU A 143 11.88 9.46 0.39
CA LEU A 143 12.49 9.49 1.74
C LEU A 143 12.96 10.92 2.07
N GLY A 144 12.07 11.88 1.89
CA GLY A 144 12.37 13.30 2.08
C GLY A 144 11.21 14.06 2.72
N LEU A 145 11.52 15.25 3.26
CA LEU A 145 10.54 16.07 3.96
C LEU A 145 9.85 17.04 2.99
N PHE A 146 8.52 17.13 3.09
CA PHE A 146 7.66 18.13 2.45
C PHE A 146 7.70 18.19 0.91
N ILE A 147 8.34 17.25 0.21
CA ILE A 147 8.58 17.30 -1.24
C ILE A 147 7.26 17.41 -2.01
N HIS A 148 6.27 16.59 -1.67
CA HIS A 148 4.96 16.54 -2.32
C HIS A 148 4.05 17.75 -2.02
N TRP A 149 4.46 18.65 -1.12
CA TRP A 149 3.76 19.92 -0.86
C TRP A 149 4.21 21.06 -1.77
N PHE A 150 5.32 20.88 -2.48
CA PHE A 150 5.72 21.81 -3.54
C PHE A 150 4.90 21.56 -4.81
N PRO A 151 4.84 22.53 -5.74
CA PRO A 151 4.26 22.29 -7.06
C PRO A 151 4.94 21.09 -7.76
N PRO A 152 4.19 20.24 -8.51
CA PRO A 152 4.74 19.01 -9.12
C PRO A 152 6.00 19.24 -9.96
N ALA A 153 6.07 20.36 -10.69
CA ALA A 153 7.25 20.74 -11.48
C ALA A 153 8.55 20.91 -10.64
N TRP A 154 8.43 21.06 -9.33
CA TRP A 154 9.57 21.26 -8.42
C TRP A 154 9.98 20.00 -7.69
N HIS A 155 9.15 18.94 -7.70
CA HIS A 155 9.40 17.71 -6.93
C HIS A 155 10.79 17.15 -7.19
N VAL A 156 11.15 16.90 -8.45
CA VAL A 156 12.47 16.35 -8.81
C VAL A 156 13.61 17.28 -8.38
N ARG A 157 13.44 18.59 -8.57
CA ARG A 157 14.48 19.57 -8.21
C ARG A 157 14.71 19.63 -6.71
N VAL A 158 13.63 19.66 -5.91
CA VAL A 158 13.71 19.67 -4.45
C VAL A 158 14.24 18.33 -3.95
N ALA A 159 13.67 17.21 -4.42
CA ALA A 159 14.06 15.88 -4.01
C ALA A 159 15.55 15.59 -4.23
N ARG A 160 16.12 16.06 -5.35
CA ARG A 160 17.54 15.86 -5.69
C ARG A 160 18.48 16.31 -4.59
N TRP A 161 18.11 17.35 -3.84
CA TRP A 161 18.98 17.97 -2.83
C TRP A 161 18.54 17.73 -1.38
N THR A 162 17.28 17.34 -1.17
CA THR A 162 16.68 17.27 0.18
C THR A 162 16.20 15.86 0.56
N SER A 163 16.28 14.88 -0.33
CA SER A 163 15.82 13.53 -0.06
C SER A 163 16.96 12.51 -0.08
N VAL A 164 16.76 11.40 0.62
CA VAL A 164 17.72 10.30 0.64
C VAL A 164 17.85 9.72 -0.77
N VAL A 165 16.76 9.50 -1.47
CA VAL A 165 16.75 8.96 -2.85
C VAL A 165 17.52 9.90 -3.80
N GLY A 166 17.28 11.21 -3.72
CA GLY A 166 17.96 12.19 -4.56
C GLY A 166 19.48 12.29 -4.28
N LEU A 167 19.86 12.28 -3.00
CA LEU A 167 21.27 12.37 -2.60
C LEU A 167 22.06 11.10 -2.90
N THR A 168 21.42 9.95 -2.94
CA THR A 168 22.06 8.65 -3.15
C THR A 168 21.93 8.13 -4.58
N GLY A 169 20.95 8.62 -5.35
CA GLY A 169 20.62 8.12 -6.67
C GLY A 169 19.98 6.71 -6.65
N ALA A 170 19.33 6.34 -5.54
CA ALA A 170 18.78 5.00 -5.34
C ALA A 170 17.60 4.67 -6.26
N ALA A 171 16.90 5.68 -6.81
CA ALA A 171 15.79 5.50 -7.75
C ALA A 171 15.66 6.70 -8.70
N ASP A 172 14.88 6.53 -9.77
CA ASP A 172 14.58 7.59 -10.72
C ASP A 172 13.53 8.56 -10.16
N LEU A 173 13.96 9.76 -9.82
CA LEU A 173 13.09 10.81 -9.27
C LEU A 173 11.96 11.23 -10.24
N HIS A 174 12.18 11.15 -11.56
CA HIS A 174 11.16 11.49 -12.56
C HIS A 174 10.07 10.43 -12.62
N SER A 175 10.42 9.15 -12.50
CA SER A 175 9.45 8.06 -12.40
C SER A 175 8.61 8.22 -11.14
N ILE A 176 9.22 8.43 -9.98
CA ILE A 176 8.48 8.66 -8.73
C ILE A 176 7.50 9.83 -8.88
N ALA A 177 7.96 10.97 -9.43
CA ALA A 177 7.13 12.16 -9.59
C ALA A 177 5.93 11.94 -10.54
N ARG A 178 6.09 11.12 -11.57
CA ARG A 178 5.07 10.80 -12.55
C ARG A 178 4.08 9.75 -12.05
N ASP A 179 4.60 8.73 -11.35
CA ASP A 179 3.88 7.49 -11.09
C ASP A 179 3.28 7.46 -9.66
N THR A 180 3.32 8.59 -8.94
CA THR A 180 2.78 8.67 -7.57
C THR A 180 1.80 9.83 -7.40
N ARG A 181 0.55 9.51 -7.04
CA ARG A 181 -0.48 10.48 -6.67
C ARG A 181 -0.99 10.19 -5.26
N LEU A 182 -0.44 10.90 -4.27
CA LEU A 182 -0.89 10.78 -2.87
C LEU A 182 -2.29 11.36 -2.68
N LEU A 183 -3.04 10.76 -1.75
CA LEU A 183 -4.41 11.12 -1.44
C LEU A 183 -4.51 11.92 -0.14
N THR A 184 -5.35 12.95 -0.15
CA THR A 184 -5.83 13.60 1.07
C THR A 184 -6.85 12.70 1.78
N LYS A 185 -7.06 12.92 3.08
CA LYS A 185 -8.09 12.17 3.83
C LYS A 185 -9.48 12.34 3.24
N ARG A 186 -9.79 13.53 2.71
CA ARG A 186 -11.08 13.83 2.08
C ARG A 186 -11.27 13.04 0.78
N GLU A 187 -10.28 13.04 -0.10
CA GLU A 187 -10.30 12.23 -1.34
C GLU A 187 -10.44 10.74 -1.01
N PHE A 188 -9.65 10.24 -0.05
CA PHE A 188 -9.70 8.85 0.34
C PHE A 188 -11.08 8.45 0.89
N LYS A 189 -11.73 9.34 1.67
CA LYS A 189 -13.12 9.11 2.13
C LYS A 189 -14.15 9.12 0.99
N LEU A 190 -13.92 9.92 -0.07
CA LEU A 190 -14.79 9.92 -1.26
C LEU A 190 -14.67 8.62 -2.05
N LEU A 191 -13.46 8.02 -2.12
CA LEU A 191 -13.23 6.73 -2.78
C LEU A 191 -13.86 5.55 -2.01
N PHE A 192 -13.90 5.63 -0.68
CA PHE A 192 -14.39 4.59 0.21
C PHE A 192 -15.50 5.12 1.15
N PRO A 193 -16.68 5.53 0.60
CA PRO A 193 -17.75 6.17 1.39
C PRO A 193 -18.40 5.23 2.41
N ASP A 194 -18.40 3.94 2.14
CA ASP A 194 -18.93 2.83 2.94
C ASP A 194 -17.93 2.23 3.94
N CYS A 195 -16.71 2.81 4.01
CA CYS A 195 -15.65 2.35 4.90
C CYS A 195 -15.41 3.32 6.05
N GLU A 196 -14.99 2.78 7.18
CA GLU A 196 -14.34 3.55 8.24
C GLU A 196 -12.92 3.93 7.78
N ILE A 197 -12.51 5.20 8.00
CA ILE A 197 -11.15 5.65 7.67
C ILE A 197 -10.33 5.77 8.95
N TRP A 198 -9.49 4.78 9.16
CA TRP A 198 -8.49 4.84 10.21
C TRP A 198 -7.25 5.64 9.75
N THR A 199 -6.74 6.49 10.65
CA THR A 199 -5.52 7.27 10.40
C THR A 199 -4.38 6.72 11.24
N GLU A 200 -3.41 6.08 10.60
CA GLU A 200 -2.14 5.72 11.22
C GLU A 200 -1.31 6.99 11.42
N ARG A 201 -0.77 7.20 12.62
CA ARG A 201 -0.06 8.42 12.97
C ARG A 201 1.42 8.20 13.17
N LEU A 202 2.21 9.17 12.71
CA LEU A 202 3.63 9.30 13.02
C LEU A 202 3.77 10.17 14.28
N PHE A 203 4.41 9.66 15.33
CA PHE A 203 4.63 10.39 16.60
C PHE A 203 3.37 11.08 17.18
N ILE A 204 2.19 10.46 17.07
CA ILE A 204 0.90 10.98 17.56
C ILE A 204 0.38 12.19 16.76
N LEU A 205 1.24 13.05 16.24
CA LEU A 205 0.88 14.35 15.66
C LEU A 205 0.51 14.27 14.18
N PHE A 206 1.31 13.58 13.35
CA PHE A 206 1.16 13.64 11.91
C PHE A 206 0.48 12.40 11.35
N PRO A 207 -0.52 12.54 10.46
CA PRO A 207 -1.04 11.41 9.70
C PRO A 207 0.08 10.81 8.85
N LYS A 208 0.36 9.51 9.01
CA LYS A 208 1.34 8.77 8.24
C LYS A 208 0.69 8.08 7.04
N SER A 209 -0.43 7.43 7.29
CA SER A 209 -1.20 6.73 6.28
C SER A 209 -2.68 6.68 6.65
N TYR A 210 -3.51 6.41 5.65
CA TYR A 210 -4.93 6.14 5.81
C TYR A 210 -5.20 4.68 5.50
N VAL A 211 -6.14 4.10 6.22
CA VAL A 211 -6.68 2.76 5.94
C VAL A 211 -8.19 2.88 5.82
N ALA A 212 -8.73 2.49 4.67
CA ALA A 212 -10.15 2.26 4.51
C ALA A 212 -10.46 0.83 4.94
N LEU A 213 -11.30 0.69 5.93
CA LEU A 213 -11.72 -0.61 6.44
C LEU A 213 -13.24 -0.75 6.41
N ARG A 214 -13.70 -1.90 5.90
CA ARG A 214 -15.06 -2.40 5.99
C ARG A 214 -14.97 -3.79 6.57
N ARG A 215 -15.54 -3.96 7.75
CA ARG A 215 -15.50 -5.25 8.45
C ARG A 215 -16.47 -6.24 7.82
N PRO A 216 -16.23 -7.55 8.00
CA PRO A 216 -17.14 -8.60 7.55
C PRO A 216 -18.55 -8.46 8.13
#